data_17e853771c8d97aae3e59f3f6cdc1411
#
_entry.id   17e853771c8d97aae3e59f3f6cdc1411
#
_cell.length_a   1.000
_cell.length_b   1.000
_cell.length_c   1.000
_cell.angle_alpha   90.00
_cell.angle_beta   90.00
_cell.angle_gamma   90.00
#
_symmetry.space_group_name_H-M   'P 1'
#
loop_
_entity.id
_entity.type
_entity.pdbx_description
1 polymer ?
#
loop_
_entity_poly.entity_id
_entity_poly.type
_entity_poly.pdbx_seq_one_letter_code
_entity_poly.pdbx_strand_id
1 'polypeptide(L)'
;MLEQQQYHLIREHMQPGDIIAFGGNSLFSRWTKLTTRSAVTHVAIVMQTKMRDEDSNRYFNQVMEATSFRGKRGVMTNRLSERVASYDGDIWWLPLSSASRSIFEQNKRDFFNFMFEQDGKPYDVLQLFGSAVDAIDEH
;
A
#
# COMPACT_ATOMS: atom_id res chain seq x y z
N MET A 1 13.94 0.22 5.81
CA MET A 1 13.37 1.30 4.97
C MET A 1 13.77 1.05 3.52
N LEU A 2 12.81 1.15 2.62
CA LEU A 2 13.00 0.95 1.19
C LEU A 2 13.45 2.26 0.53
N GLU A 3 14.70 2.34 0.16
CA GLU A 3 15.18 3.38 -0.72
C GLU A 3 15.03 2.97 -2.19
N GLN A 4 14.98 3.93 -3.10
CA GLN A 4 14.79 3.66 -4.53
C GLN A 4 15.84 2.68 -5.10
N GLN A 5 17.07 2.74 -4.64
CA GLN A 5 18.12 1.82 -5.04
C GLN A 5 17.89 0.40 -4.52
N GLN A 6 17.41 0.27 -3.29
CA GLN A 6 17.10 -1.02 -2.69
C GLN A 6 15.86 -1.68 -3.33
N TYR A 7 14.88 -0.86 -3.73
CA TYR A 7 13.71 -1.36 -4.42
C TYR A 7 14.07 -2.16 -5.68
N HIS A 8 15.01 -1.69 -6.48
CA HIS A 8 15.44 -2.41 -7.69
C HIS A 8 16.05 -3.78 -7.39
N LEU A 9 16.67 -3.96 -6.24
CA LEU A 9 17.28 -5.23 -5.83
C LEU A 9 16.25 -6.24 -5.32
N ILE A 10 15.20 -5.78 -4.64
CA ILE A 10 14.25 -6.66 -3.95
C ILE A 10 12.92 -6.85 -4.69
N ARG A 11 12.61 -6.00 -5.65
CA ARG A 11 11.30 -6.02 -6.35
C ARG A 11 10.95 -7.36 -7.00
N GLU A 12 11.96 -8.12 -7.39
CA GLU A 12 11.77 -9.44 -8.01
C GLU A 12 11.34 -10.52 -7.02
N HIS A 13 11.55 -10.29 -5.72
CA HIS A 13 11.16 -11.19 -4.65
C HIS A 13 9.75 -10.90 -4.11
N MET A 14 9.17 -9.76 -4.48
CA MET A 14 7.81 -9.40 -4.07
C MET A 14 6.79 -10.34 -4.72
N GLN A 15 5.74 -10.64 -3.96
CA GLN A 15 4.66 -11.54 -4.39
C GLN A 15 3.29 -10.90 -4.14
N PRO A 16 2.26 -11.28 -4.93
CA PRO A 16 0.89 -10.86 -4.63
C PRO A 16 0.49 -11.17 -3.19
N GLY A 17 -0.21 -10.24 -2.55
CA GLY A 17 -0.60 -10.33 -1.15
C GLY A 17 0.39 -9.73 -0.17
N ASP A 18 1.64 -9.47 -0.56
CA ASP A 18 2.59 -8.75 0.27
C ASP A 18 2.09 -7.33 0.58
N ILE A 19 2.47 -6.81 1.74
CA ILE A 19 2.07 -5.47 2.20
C ILE A 19 3.22 -4.49 1.98
N ILE A 20 2.88 -3.31 1.49
CA ILE A 20 3.77 -2.15 1.46
C ILE A 20 3.23 -1.15 2.48
N ALA A 21 4.02 -0.84 3.49
CA ALA A 21 3.68 0.13 4.52
C ALA A 21 4.37 1.47 4.26
N PHE A 22 3.67 2.56 4.51
CA PHE A 22 4.16 3.92 4.30
C PHE A 22 4.07 4.71 5.59
N GLY A 23 5.11 5.48 5.88
CA GLY A 23 5.15 6.40 7.01
C GLY A 23 5.51 7.81 6.54
N GLY A 24 4.50 8.57 6.10
CA GLY A 24 4.68 9.89 5.51
C GLY A 24 5.26 10.94 6.46
N ASN A 25 5.87 11.98 5.89
CA ASN A 25 6.44 13.14 6.58
C ASN A 25 5.54 14.37 6.54
N SER A 26 4.37 14.33 5.88
CA SER A 26 3.39 15.42 5.87
C SER A 26 2.90 15.74 7.30
N LEU A 27 2.38 16.96 7.50
CA LEU A 27 1.79 17.36 8.78
C LEU A 27 0.66 16.42 9.21
N PHE A 28 -0.18 15.98 8.26
CA PHE A 28 -1.24 15.01 8.50
C PHE A 28 -0.68 13.66 8.94
N SER A 29 0.33 13.13 8.25
CA SER A 29 0.99 11.86 8.62
C SER A 29 1.66 11.95 10.00
N ARG A 30 2.28 13.09 10.32
CA ARG A 30 2.89 13.32 11.64
C ARG A 30 1.83 13.34 12.74
N TRP A 31 0.70 13.99 12.49
CA TRP A 31 -0.43 13.99 13.42
C TRP A 31 -1.01 12.58 13.61
N THR A 32 -1.21 11.85 12.52
CA THR A 32 -1.68 10.45 12.56
C THR A 32 -0.72 9.56 13.36
N LYS A 33 0.60 9.68 13.13
CA LYS A 33 1.62 8.94 13.89
C LYS A 33 1.53 9.25 15.40
N LEU A 34 1.29 10.51 15.76
CA LEU A 34 1.19 10.94 17.15
C LEU A 34 -0.08 10.35 17.82
N THR A 35 -1.21 10.40 17.14
CA THR A 35 -2.50 9.97 17.69
C THR A 35 -2.60 8.43 17.74
N THR A 36 -2.14 7.75 16.71
CA THR A 36 -2.19 6.27 16.65
C THR A 36 -0.97 5.58 17.27
N ARG A 37 0.07 6.34 17.60
CA ARG A 37 1.37 5.82 18.05
C ARG A 37 2.00 4.81 17.08
N SER A 38 1.65 4.90 15.81
CA SER A 38 2.15 4.04 14.73
C SER A 38 3.09 4.81 13.82
N ALA A 39 4.20 4.20 13.44
CA ALA A 39 5.07 4.72 12.38
C ALA A 39 4.42 4.60 10.99
N VAL A 40 3.47 3.67 10.84
CA VAL A 40 2.75 3.41 9.59
C VAL A 40 1.48 4.24 9.56
N THR A 41 1.30 5.01 8.50
CA THR A 41 0.14 5.89 8.27
C THR A 41 -0.69 5.48 7.06
N HIS A 42 -0.17 4.59 6.23
CA HIS A 42 -0.81 4.13 5.01
C HIS A 42 -0.27 2.76 4.60
N VAL A 43 -1.09 1.96 3.95
CA VAL A 43 -0.70 0.66 3.40
C VAL A 43 -1.19 0.48 1.97
N ALA A 44 -0.43 -0.28 1.21
CA ALA A 44 -0.83 -0.81 -0.10
C ALA A 44 -0.63 -2.33 -0.11
N ILE A 45 -1.36 -3.01 -0.96
CA ILE A 45 -1.24 -4.46 -1.14
C ILE A 45 -0.71 -4.75 -2.53
N VAL A 46 0.31 -5.59 -2.63
CA VAL A 46 0.83 -6.04 -3.91
C VAL A 46 -0.23 -6.92 -4.60
N MET A 47 -0.67 -6.50 -5.77
CA MET A 47 -1.71 -7.20 -6.53
C MET A 47 -1.13 -8.11 -7.59
N GLN A 48 -0.24 -7.58 -8.40
CA GLN A 48 0.41 -8.31 -9.49
C GLN A 48 1.88 -7.92 -9.56
N THR A 49 2.69 -8.89 -9.93
CA THR A 49 4.13 -8.71 -10.07
C THR A 49 4.58 -9.02 -11.49
N LYS A 50 5.69 -8.43 -11.91
CA LYS A 50 6.31 -8.65 -13.21
C LYS A 50 5.34 -8.38 -14.39
N MET A 51 4.46 -7.39 -14.23
CA MET A 51 3.62 -6.94 -15.34
C MET A 51 4.48 -6.24 -16.39
N ARG A 52 4.23 -6.55 -17.65
CA ARG A 52 4.95 -5.92 -18.75
C ARG A 52 4.27 -4.62 -19.15
N ASP A 53 5.06 -3.58 -19.24
CA ASP A 53 4.66 -2.32 -19.86
C ASP A 53 4.94 -2.40 -21.36
N GLU A 54 3.90 -2.30 -22.17
CA GLU A 54 4.01 -2.44 -23.63
C GLU A 54 4.79 -1.28 -24.27
N ASP A 55 4.68 -0.09 -23.70
CA ASP A 55 5.33 1.11 -24.26
C ASP A 55 6.83 1.14 -23.95
N SER A 56 7.21 0.79 -22.74
CA SER A 56 8.61 0.86 -22.28
C SER A 56 9.37 -0.47 -22.34
N ASN A 57 8.65 -1.56 -22.61
CA ASN A 57 9.18 -2.94 -22.56
C ASN A 57 9.83 -3.30 -21.20
N ARG A 58 9.38 -2.64 -20.12
CA ARG A 58 9.87 -2.85 -18.76
C ARG A 58 8.83 -3.61 -17.91
N TYR A 59 9.32 -4.29 -16.89
CA TYR A 59 8.44 -4.93 -15.91
C TYR A 59 8.18 -4.01 -14.71
N PHE A 60 6.96 -4.06 -14.19
CA PHE A 60 6.57 -3.35 -12.98
C PHE A 60 5.72 -4.22 -12.05
N ASN A 61 5.70 -3.85 -10.77
CA ASN A 61 4.81 -4.42 -9.77
C ASN A 61 3.63 -3.45 -9.56
N GLN A 62 2.43 -4.01 -9.49
CA GLN A 62 1.20 -3.27 -9.25
C GLN A 62 0.77 -3.41 -7.80
N VAL A 63 0.39 -2.31 -7.17
CA VAL A 63 -0.21 -2.27 -5.84
C VAL A 63 -1.61 -1.68 -5.90
N MET A 64 -2.48 -2.07 -4.96
CA MET A 64 -3.76 -1.41 -4.71
C MET A 64 -3.73 -0.71 -3.37
N GLU A 65 -4.23 0.51 -3.33
CA GLU A 65 -4.22 1.38 -2.15
C GLU A 65 -5.40 2.35 -2.17
N ALA A 66 -5.84 2.77 -0.99
CA ALA A 66 -6.79 3.88 -0.85
C ALA A 66 -5.99 5.16 -0.58
N THR A 67 -5.91 6.04 -1.55
CA THR A 67 -5.02 7.22 -1.48
C THR A 67 -5.52 8.38 -2.36
N SER A 68 -4.80 9.50 -2.28
CA SER A 68 -4.87 10.59 -3.25
C SER A 68 -3.53 10.66 -3.98
N PHE A 69 -3.54 10.35 -5.26
CA PHE A 69 -2.33 10.29 -6.07
C PHE A 69 -2.59 10.71 -7.51
N ARG A 70 -1.74 11.59 -8.04
CA ARG A 70 -1.83 12.11 -9.43
C ARG A 70 -3.23 12.66 -9.79
N GLY A 71 -3.84 13.40 -8.87
CA GLY A 71 -5.16 14.01 -9.06
C GLY A 71 -6.35 13.07 -8.95
N LYS A 72 -6.12 11.79 -8.68
CA LYS A 72 -7.15 10.79 -8.38
C LYS A 72 -7.25 10.55 -6.87
N ARG A 73 -8.44 10.27 -6.38
CA ARG A 73 -8.72 10.00 -4.98
C ARG A 73 -9.60 8.77 -4.85
N GLY A 74 -9.27 7.90 -3.91
CA GLY A 74 -10.01 6.68 -3.61
C GLY A 74 -9.16 5.42 -3.70
N VAL A 75 -9.81 4.27 -3.83
CA VAL A 75 -9.14 3.00 -4.04
C VAL A 75 -8.69 2.90 -5.49
N MET A 76 -7.42 2.68 -5.69
CA MET A 76 -6.81 2.64 -7.03
C MET A 76 -5.63 1.68 -7.09
N THR A 77 -5.27 1.27 -8.28
CA THR A 77 -4.03 0.57 -8.56
C THR A 77 -2.96 1.55 -9.03
N ASN A 78 -1.74 1.37 -8.55
CA ASN A 78 -0.59 2.18 -8.93
C ASN A 78 0.63 1.29 -9.22
N ARG A 79 1.57 1.80 -10.00
CA ARG A 79 2.88 1.17 -10.14
C ARG A 79 3.70 1.42 -8.88
N LEU A 80 4.19 0.36 -8.25
CA LEU A 80 4.96 0.50 -7.02
C LEU A 80 6.24 1.33 -7.21
N SER A 81 6.90 1.21 -8.35
CA SER A 81 8.09 2.03 -8.68
C SER A 81 7.81 3.54 -8.65
N GLU A 82 6.64 3.97 -9.12
CA GLU A 82 6.23 5.37 -9.09
C GLU A 82 5.93 5.84 -7.67
N ARG A 83 5.33 4.98 -6.86
CA ARG A 83 5.09 5.27 -5.44
C ARG A 83 6.40 5.40 -4.66
N VAL A 84 7.33 4.48 -4.86
CA VAL A 84 8.66 4.53 -4.22
C VAL A 84 9.44 5.77 -4.64
N ALA A 85 9.37 6.17 -5.92
CA ALA A 85 10.09 7.34 -6.43
C ALA A 85 9.52 8.68 -5.93
N SER A 86 8.22 8.76 -5.69
CA SER A 86 7.52 10.02 -5.39
C SER A 86 7.08 10.21 -3.93
N TYR A 87 7.14 9.16 -3.12
CA TYR A 87 6.65 9.23 -1.75
C TYR A 87 7.65 9.94 -0.82
N ASP A 88 7.16 10.95 -0.10
CA ASP A 88 7.93 11.63 0.93
C ASP A 88 7.71 10.95 2.29
N GLY A 89 8.65 10.10 2.67
CA GLY A 89 8.60 9.36 3.92
C GLY A 89 9.23 7.98 3.81
N ASP A 90 9.02 7.21 4.84
CA ASP A 90 9.54 5.84 4.95
C ASP A 90 8.61 4.85 4.25
N ILE A 91 9.19 3.85 3.61
CA ILE A 91 8.46 2.76 2.97
C ILE A 91 9.06 1.45 3.44
N TRP A 92 8.22 0.47 3.77
CA TRP A 92 8.64 -0.88 4.16
C TRP A 92 7.92 -1.93 3.31
N TRP A 93 8.65 -2.93 2.89
CA TRP A 93 8.09 -4.15 2.34
C TRP A 93 7.92 -5.19 3.45
N LEU A 94 6.69 -5.68 3.61
CA LEU A 94 6.31 -6.68 4.59
C LEU A 94 5.83 -7.93 3.84
N PRO A 95 6.73 -8.88 3.55
CA PRO A 95 6.34 -10.13 2.92
C PRO A 95 5.44 -10.94 3.86
N LEU A 96 4.50 -11.68 3.31
CA LEU A 96 3.68 -12.59 4.09
C LEU A 96 4.56 -13.65 4.76
N SER A 97 4.27 -13.98 6.02
CA SER A 97 4.86 -15.13 6.68
C SER A 97 4.53 -16.42 5.93
N SER A 98 5.25 -17.50 6.17
CA SER A 98 4.98 -18.80 5.53
C SER A 98 3.55 -19.28 5.80
N ALA A 99 3.04 -19.09 7.03
CA ALA A 99 1.66 -19.46 7.39
C ALA A 99 0.64 -18.59 6.64
N SER A 100 0.82 -17.26 6.61
CA SER A 100 -0.06 -16.34 5.87
C SER A 100 0.01 -16.58 4.37
N ARG A 101 1.18 -16.92 3.83
CA ARG A 101 1.34 -17.27 2.42
C ARG A 101 0.54 -18.52 2.05
N SER A 102 0.55 -19.56 2.87
CA SER A 102 -0.28 -20.74 2.67
C SER A 102 -1.78 -20.42 2.65
N ILE A 103 -2.25 -19.59 3.58
CA ILE A 103 -3.65 -19.14 3.61
C ILE A 103 -3.99 -18.34 2.36
N PHE A 104 -3.11 -17.43 1.96
CA PHE A 104 -3.29 -16.63 0.74
C PHE A 104 -3.43 -17.51 -0.50
N GLU A 105 -2.54 -18.49 -0.69
CA GLU A 105 -2.57 -19.39 -1.85
C GLU A 105 -3.85 -20.22 -1.90
N GLN A 106 -4.38 -20.65 -0.76
CA GLN A 106 -5.64 -21.40 -0.67
C GLN A 106 -6.87 -20.52 -0.98
N ASN A 107 -6.81 -19.22 -0.73
CA ASN A 107 -7.91 -18.25 -0.88
C ASN A 107 -7.64 -17.20 -1.96
N LYS A 108 -6.68 -17.42 -2.81
CA LYS A 108 -6.17 -16.46 -3.79
C LYS A 108 -7.26 -15.89 -4.70
N ARG A 109 -8.17 -16.73 -5.16
CA ARG A 109 -9.30 -16.33 -6.01
C ARG A 109 -10.23 -15.35 -5.28
N ASP A 110 -10.61 -15.69 -4.05
CA ASP A 110 -11.52 -14.87 -3.26
C ASP A 110 -10.87 -13.55 -2.88
N PHE A 111 -9.57 -13.56 -2.58
CA PHE A 111 -8.78 -12.37 -2.35
C PHE A 111 -8.83 -11.41 -3.54
N PHE A 112 -8.52 -11.88 -4.74
CA PHE A 112 -8.54 -11.02 -5.92
C PHE A 112 -9.93 -10.52 -6.28
N ASN A 113 -10.96 -11.35 -6.17
CA ASN A 113 -12.33 -10.94 -6.38
C ASN A 113 -12.72 -9.81 -5.42
N PHE A 114 -12.43 -9.95 -4.12
CA PHE A 114 -12.68 -8.92 -3.13
C PHE A 114 -11.93 -7.62 -3.47
N MET A 115 -10.64 -7.71 -3.78
CA MET A 115 -9.83 -6.53 -4.08
C MET A 115 -10.33 -5.79 -5.33
N PHE A 116 -10.68 -6.50 -6.39
CA PHE A 116 -11.22 -5.86 -7.60
C PHE A 116 -12.58 -5.18 -7.37
N GLU A 117 -13.39 -5.69 -6.47
CA GLU A 117 -14.65 -5.04 -6.06
C GLU A 117 -14.40 -3.72 -5.32
N GLN A 118 -13.25 -3.53 -4.71
CA GLN A 118 -12.90 -2.28 -4.01
C GLN A 118 -12.39 -1.20 -4.96
N ASP A 119 -11.93 -1.54 -6.15
CA ASP A 119 -11.36 -0.59 -7.09
C ASP A 119 -12.36 0.52 -7.44
N GLY A 120 -11.88 1.76 -7.43
CA GLY A 120 -12.70 2.93 -7.72
C GLY A 120 -13.61 3.41 -6.57
N LYS A 121 -13.66 2.72 -5.44
CA LYS A 121 -14.43 3.19 -4.28
C LYS A 121 -13.83 4.48 -3.72
N PRO A 122 -14.69 5.41 -3.21
CA PRO A 122 -14.20 6.66 -2.66
C PRO A 122 -13.39 6.44 -1.38
N TYR A 123 -12.39 7.30 -1.18
CA TYR A 123 -11.61 7.37 0.06
C TYR A 123 -12.38 8.17 1.10
N ASP A 124 -12.77 7.53 2.20
CA ASP A 124 -13.54 8.17 3.26
C ASP A 124 -12.62 8.83 4.29
N VAL A 125 -12.34 10.12 4.05
CA VAL A 125 -11.52 10.93 4.96
C VAL A 125 -12.23 11.19 6.29
N LEU A 126 -13.56 11.30 6.29
CA LEU A 126 -14.33 11.56 7.51
C LEU A 126 -14.29 10.36 8.45
N GLN A 127 -14.40 9.15 7.91
CA GLN A 127 -14.28 7.93 8.71
C GLN A 127 -12.88 7.79 9.33
N LEU A 128 -11.83 8.19 8.61
CA LEU A 128 -10.47 8.21 9.13
C LEU A 128 -10.33 9.17 10.31
N PHE A 129 -10.92 10.37 10.22
CA PHE A 129 -10.95 11.34 11.32
C PHE A 129 -11.79 10.81 12.49
N GLY A 130 -12.94 10.21 12.25
CA GLY A 130 -13.77 9.57 13.27
C GLY A 130 -13.00 8.51 14.05
N SER A 131 -12.35 7.59 13.36
CA SER A 131 -11.54 6.55 13.98
C SER A 131 -10.37 7.10 14.82
N ALA A 132 -9.77 8.21 14.38
CA ALA A 132 -8.71 8.87 15.14
C ALA A 132 -9.23 9.55 16.41
N VAL A 133 -10.44 10.12 16.37
CA VAL A 133 -11.11 10.71 17.55
C VAL A 133 -11.49 9.62 18.54
N ASP A 134 -12.08 8.51 18.08
CA ASP A 134 -12.43 7.37 18.94
C ASP A 134 -11.19 6.79 19.65
N ALA A 135 -10.07 6.69 18.95
CA ALA A 135 -8.81 6.22 19.54
C ALA A 135 -8.23 7.16 20.62
N ILE A 136 -8.60 8.43 20.61
CA ILE A 136 -8.22 9.41 21.65
C ILE A 136 -9.13 9.30 22.86
N ASP A 137 -10.42 9.01 22.65
CA ASP A 137 -11.44 8.97 23.72
C ASP A 137 -11.37 7.69 24.56
N GLU A 138 -10.73 6.61 24.05
CA GLU A 138 -10.50 5.35 24.76
C GLU A 138 -9.27 5.38 25.72
N HIS A 139 -8.59 6.51 25.84
CA HIS A 139 -7.43 6.74 26.70
C HIS A 139 -7.62 7.95 27.62
#